data_0e54ebd363f1911f54ccd4970c4b42ad
#
_entry.id   0e54ebd363f1911f54ccd4970c4b42ad
#
_cell.length_a   1.000
_cell.length_b   1.000
_cell.length_c   1.000
_cell.angle_alpha   90.00
_cell.angle_beta   90.00
_cell.angle_gamma   90.00
#
_symmetry.space_group_name_H-M   'P 1'
#
loop_
_entity.id
_entity.type
_entity.pdbx_description
1 polymer ?
#
loop_
_entity_poly.entity_id
_entity_poly.type
_entity_poly.pdbx_seq_one_letter_code
_entity_poly.pdbx_strand_id
1 'polypeptide(L)'
;KDLRVTNDIVEDIHPTATNPYTMFTSLPRDHEWSTVLDLQDTFFSIPVDPESQLLFTFEWTDPETACTISILLDSASQGFKNSPTVFGEALAQNLRDLQLENGVLLRYADDLLISSSLKQECQDNTVKTLNHLAACGYKVLSKKAQICKQTVEYLRFLLQRGTRALAEERPNAIASAAMPRTRK
;
A
#
# COMPACT_ATOMS: atom_id res chain seq x y z
N LYS A 1 8.63 18.89 5.26
CA LYS A 1 9.93 18.48 5.80
C LYS A 1 10.86 18.09 4.64
N ASP A 2 12.10 18.59 4.63
CA ASP A 2 13.12 18.21 3.65
C ASP A 2 14.01 17.11 4.25
N LEU A 3 14.04 15.95 3.60
CA LEU A 3 14.82 14.79 4.03
C LEU A 3 16.01 14.48 3.09
N ARG A 4 16.37 15.42 2.19
CA ARG A 4 17.46 15.18 1.25
C ARG A 4 18.77 14.85 1.96
N VAL A 5 19.14 15.63 2.97
CA VAL A 5 20.38 15.39 3.75
C VAL A 5 20.32 14.03 4.45
N THR A 6 19.19 13.69 5.06
CA THR A 6 19.01 12.36 5.69
C THR A 6 19.12 11.23 4.67
N ASN A 7 18.52 11.41 3.49
CA ASN A 7 18.58 10.42 2.41
C ASN A 7 19.99 10.24 1.83
N ASP A 8 20.83 11.30 1.85
CA ASP A 8 22.19 11.23 1.31
C ASP A 8 23.14 10.43 2.22
N ILE A 9 22.91 10.44 3.53
CA ILE A 9 23.78 9.77 4.51
C ILE A 9 23.34 8.33 4.85
N VAL A 10 22.10 7.96 4.52
CA VAL A 10 21.56 6.64 4.83
C VAL A 10 21.83 5.68 3.68
N GLU A 11 22.17 4.43 3.99
CA GLU A 11 22.35 3.36 3.01
C GLU A 11 21.05 3.03 2.28
N ASP A 12 21.15 2.71 0.98
CA ASP A 12 19.99 2.32 0.17
C ASP A 12 19.58 0.88 0.47
N ILE A 13 18.35 0.71 0.94
CA ILE A 13 17.71 -0.61 1.05
C ILE A 13 16.87 -0.82 -0.21
N HIS A 14 17.33 -1.72 -1.09
CA HIS A 14 16.62 -2.00 -2.32
C HIS A 14 15.30 -2.74 -2.04
N PRO A 15 14.15 -2.20 -2.50
CA PRO A 15 12.86 -2.85 -2.29
C PRO A 15 12.78 -4.13 -3.12
N THR A 16 12.32 -5.20 -2.50
CA THR A 16 11.87 -6.39 -3.22
C THR A 16 10.47 -6.09 -3.78
N ALA A 17 10.43 -5.33 -4.87
CA ALA A 17 9.16 -4.98 -5.52
C ALA A 17 8.57 -6.22 -6.20
N THR A 18 7.41 -6.66 -5.75
CA THR A 18 6.64 -7.71 -6.42
C THR A 18 6.13 -7.17 -7.75
N ASN A 19 6.38 -7.89 -8.84
CA ASN A 19 5.82 -7.51 -10.14
C ASN A 19 4.29 -7.73 -10.13
N PRO A 20 3.47 -6.69 -10.37
CA PRO A 20 2.00 -6.82 -10.35
C PRO A 20 1.48 -7.89 -11.31
N TYR A 21 2.13 -8.05 -12.47
CA TYR A 21 1.69 -9.02 -13.46
C TYR A 21 1.87 -10.48 -13.00
N THR A 22 2.97 -10.78 -12.30
CA THR A 22 3.20 -12.12 -11.74
C THR A 22 2.36 -12.35 -10.50
N MET A 23 2.11 -11.32 -9.71
CA MET A 23 1.26 -11.40 -8.51
C MET A 23 -0.15 -11.86 -8.86
N PHE A 24 -0.74 -11.34 -9.94
CA PHE A 24 -2.07 -11.77 -10.39
C PHE A 24 -2.14 -13.22 -10.88
N THR A 25 -1.02 -13.87 -11.18
CA THR A 25 -1.03 -15.30 -11.55
C THR A 25 -1.37 -16.20 -10.37
N SER A 26 -1.23 -15.69 -9.15
CA SER A 26 -1.60 -16.41 -7.92
C SER A 26 -3.11 -16.40 -7.64
N LEU A 27 -3.90 -15.60 -8.38
CA LEU A 27 -5.36 -15.60 -8.23
C LEU A 27 -5.97 -16.80 -8.92
N PRO A 28 -6.68 -17.68 -8.20
CA PRO A 28 -7.43 -18.76 -8.80
C PRO A 28 -8.56 -18.25 -9.71
N ARG A 29 -8.84 -18.96 -10.81
CA ARG A 29 -9.85 -18.53 -11.79
C ARG A 29 -11.28 -18.68 -11.30
N ASP A 30 -11.50 -19.49 -10.29
CA ASP A 30 -12.79 -19.76 -9.66
C ASP A 30 -13.12 -18.76 -8.53
N HIS A 31 -12.20 -17.81 -8.23
CA HIS A 31 -12.48 -16.76 -7.28
C HIS A 31 -13.34 -15.66 -7.92
N GLU A 32 -14.58 -15.56 -7.47
CA GLU A 32 -15.57 -14.60 -8.01
C GLU A 32 -15.76 -13.35 -7.12
N TRP A 33 -15.40 -13.43 -5.85
CA TRP A 33 -15.62 -12.36 -4.87
C TRP A 33 -14.31 -11.80 -4.38
N SER A 34 -14.22 -10.48 -4.40
CA SER A 34 -13.00 -9.78 -3.98
C SER A 34 -13.28 -8.59 -3.08
N THR A 35 -12.34 -8.33 -2.19
CA THR A 35 -12.27 -7.13 -1.36
C THR A 35 -10.95 -6.43 -1.63
N VAL A 36 -11.00 -5.12 -1.87
CA VAL A 36 -9.82 -4.26 -1.99
C VAL A 36 -9.78 -3.31 -0.81
N LEU A 37 -8.64 -3.26 -0.14
CA LEU A 37 -8.37 -2.39 1.00
C LEU A 37 -7.15 -1.52 0.69
N ASP A 38 -7.23 -0.23 1.02
CA ASP A 38 -6.15 0.77 0.93
C ASP A 38 -5.75 1.14 2.37
N LEU A 39 -4.48 0.96 2.72
CA LEU A 39 -3.96 1.28 4.05
C LEU A 39 -3.65 2.78 4.14
N GLN A 40 -4.10 3.40 5.23
CA GLN A 40 -3.90 4.82 5.50
C GLN A 40 -2.65 5.06 6.34
N ASP A 41 -1.94 6.17 6.04
CA ASP A 41 -0.84 6.69 6.85
C ASP A 41 0.25 5.64 7.14
N THR A 42 0.51 4.79 6.16
CA THR A 42 1.29 3.57 6.27
C THR A 42 2.70 3.77 6.84
N PHE A 43 3.39 4.84 6.45
CA PHE A 43 4.74 5.10 6.96
C PHE A 43 4.75 5.54 8.42
N PHE A 44 3.70 6.25 8.87
CA PHE A 44 3.57 6.66 10.26
C PHE A 44 3.24 5.51 11.23
N SER A 45 2.91 4.33 10.71
CA SER A 45 2.74 3.13 11.54
C SER A 45 4.06 2.44 11.92
N ILE A 46 5.19 2.89 11.37
CA ILE A 46 6.51 2.30 11.61
C ILE A 46 7.25 3.16 12.62
N PRO A 47 7.53 2.65 13.84
CA PRO A 47 8.30 3.38 14.83
C PRO A 47 9.75 3.53 14.37
N VAL A 48 10.33 4.69 14.67
CA VAL A 48 11.76 4.98 14.48
C VAL A 48 12.46 4.75 15.80
N ASP A 49 13.59 4.03 15.73
CA ASP A 49 14.46 3.82 16.90
C ASP A 49 14.84 5.17 17.55
N PRO A 50 14.78 5.30 18.88
CA PRO A 50 15.09 6.54 19.59
C PRO A 50 16.42 7.17 19.20
N GLU A 51 17.46 6.38 18.95
CA GLU A 51 18.77 6.89 18.54
C GLU A 51 18.75 7.51 17.14
N SER A 52 17.84 7.02 16.27
CA SER A 52 17.67 7.51 14.89
C SER A 52 16.70 8.66 14.76
N GLN A 53 15.87 8.96 15.77
CA GLN A 53 14.83 10.00 15.70
C GLN A 53 15.39 11.40 15.43
N LEU A 54 16.63 11.68 15.88
CA LEU A 54 17.30 12.95 15.61
C LEU A 54 17.46 13.24 14.10
N LEU A 55 17.63 12.21 13.28
CA LEU A 55 17.71 12.33 11.82
C LEU A 55 16.38 12.76 11.18
N PHE A 56 15.27 12.59 11.90
CA PHE A 56 13.92 12.93 11.48
C PHE A 56 13.36 14.18 12.16
N THR A 57 14.20 14.91 12.88
CA THR A 57 13.82 16.19 13.49
C THR A 57 13.65 17.28 12.44
N PHE A 58 12.70 18.16 12.63
CA PHE A 58 12.53 19.36 11.82
C PHE A 58 12.08 20.54 12.66
N GLU A 59 12.42 21.73 12.20
CA GLU A 59 11.96 22.98 12.81
C GLU A 59 10.62 23.39 12.21
N TRP A 60 9.71 23.78 13.09
CA TRP A 60 8.44 24.39 12.71
C TRP A 60 8.32 25.74 13.38
N THR A 61 8.02 26.76 12.58
CA THR A 61 7.81 28.11 13.08
C THR A 61 6.32 28.40 13.07
N ASP A 62 5.79 28.75 14.21
CA ASP A 62 4.40 29.16 14.37
C ASP A 62 4.17 30.48 13.60
N PRO A 63 3.24 30.49 12.63
CA PRO A 63 2.98 31.69 11.82
C PRO A 63 2.39 32.85 12.61
N GLU A 64 1.75 32.59 13.77
CA GLU A 64 1.13 33.65 14.59
C GLU A 64 2.11 34.25 15.60
N THR A 65 2.91 33.40 16.23
CA THR A 65 3.83 33.80 17.31
C THR A 65 5.27 33.99 16.85
N ALA A 66 5.61 33.58 15.63
CA ALA A 66 6.98 33.48 15.12
C ALA A 66 7.94 32.65 16.01
N CYS A 67 7.39 31.84 16.89
CA CYS A 67 8.16 30.95 17.74
C CYS A 67 8.58 29.72 16.99
N THR A 68 9.87 29.40 16.99
CA THR A 68 10.39 28.18 16.33
C THR A 68 10.57 27.06 17.34
N ILE A 69 10.02 25.89 17.06
CA ILE A 69 10.16 24.67 17.86
C ILE A 69 10.75 23.56 17.03
N SER A 70 11.57 22.70 17.64
CA SER A 70 12.05 21.48 17.00
C SER A 70 11.07 20.34 17.28
N ILE A 71 10.57 19.71 16.22
CA ILE A 71 9.67 18.56 16.30
C ILE A 71 10.46 17.30 15.96
N LEU A 72 10.47 16.37 16.91
CA LEU A 72 11.06 15.05 16.76
C LEU A 72 9.98 14.08 16.23
N LEU A 73 10.29 13.33 15.17
CA LEU A 73 9.38 12.30 14.69
C LEU A 73 9.79 10.94 15.27
N ASP A 74 8.83 10.27 15.87
CA ASP A 74 8.95 8.93 16.44
C ASP A 74 8.59 7.82 15.41
N SER A 75 8.17 8.23 14.22
CA SER A 75 7.72 7.33 13.16
C SER A 75 8.34 7.69 11.82
N ALA A 76 8.41 6.70 10.91
CA ALA A 76 8.91 6.88 9.57
C ALA A 76 8.09 7.94 8.83
N SER A 77 8.74 8.75 8.00
CA SER A 77 8.07 9.87 7.33
C SER A 77 8.04 9.71 5.82
N GLN A 78 7.05 10.35 5.22
CA GLN A 78 7.01 10.51 3.76
C GLN A 78 8.25 11.27 3.27
N GLY A 79 8.84 10.81 2.17
CA GLY A 79 10.05 11.39 1.60
C GLY A 79 11.36 10.76 2.12
N PHE A 80 11.32 9.88 3.13
CA PHE A 80 12.47 9.05 3.46
C PHE A 80 12.59 7.89 2.45
N LYS A 81 13.74 7.76 1.79
CA LYS A 81 13.94 6.85 0.65
C LYS A 81 13.65 5.38 0.96
N ASN A 82 13.91 4.95 2.20
CA ASN A 82 13.72 3.55 2.61
C ASN A 82 12.34 3.27 3.23
N SER A 83 11.50 4.28 3.49
CA SER A 83 10.18 4.07 4.09
C SER A 83 9.32 3.04 3.36
N PRO A 84 9.23 3.03 2.01
CA PRO A 84 8.42 2.02 1.31
C PRO A 84 8.93 0.59 1.51
N THR A 85 10.25 0.41 1.54
CA THR A 85 10.87 -0.91 1.72
C THR A 85 10.62 -1.44 3.13
N VAL A 86 10.93 -0.61 4.14
CA VAL A 86 10.76 -0.98 5.56
C VAL A 86 9.29 -1.26 5.86
N PHE A 87 8.37 -0.42 5.37
CA PHE A 87 6.94 -0.66 5.49
C PHE A 87 6.52 -1.97 4.83
N GLY A 88 6.97 -2.22 3.59
CA GLY A 88 6.67 -3.44 2.87
C GLY A 88 7.11 -4.70 3.63
N GLU A 89 8.29 -4.68 4.24
CA GLU A 89 8.79 -5.79 5.05
C GLU A 89 8.01 -5.97 6.35
N ALA A 90 7.74 -4.88 7.08
CA ALA A 90 6.95 -4.91 8.31
C ALA A 90 5.54 -5.47 8.06
N LEU A 91 4.86 -4.97 7.02
CA LEU A 91 3.54 -5.47 6.64
C LEU A 91 3.59 -6.95 6.22
N ALA A 92 4.64 -7.37 5.49
CA ALA A 92 4.80 -8.78 5.12
C ALA A 92 4.97 -9.69 6.33
N GLN A 93 5.74 -9.26 7.32
CA GLN A 93 5.93 -10.01 8.56
C GLN A 93 4.61 -10.10 9.35
N ASN A 94 3.91 -8.98 9.51
CA ASN A 94 2.65 -8.93 10.23
C ASN A 94 1.56 -9.78 9.56
N LEU A 95 1.53 -9.86 8.24
CA LEU A 95 0.54 -10.67 7.51
C LEU A 95 0.94 -12.15 7.37
N ARG A 96 2.13 -12.55 7.80
CA ARG A 96 2.63 -13.94 7.64
C ARG A 96 1.74 -14.96 8.33
N ASP A 97 1.24 -14.63 9.52
CA ASP A 97 0.44 -15.52 10.33
C ASP A 97 -1.06 -15.46 10.01
N LEU A 98 -1.44 -14.57 9.09
CA LEU A 98 -2.82 -14.44 8.66
C LEU A 98 -3.15 -15.55 7.65
N GLN A 99 -3.84 -16.58 8.12
CA GLN A 99 -4.35 -17.65 7.26
C GLN A 99 -5.79 -17.36 6.86
N LEU A 100 -6.08 -17.35 5.56
CA LEU A 100 -7.42 -17.21 5.01
C LEU A 100 -7.99 -18.57 4.65
N GLU A 101 -9.28 -18.77 4.90
CA GLU A 101 -9.97 -20.01 4.55
C GLU A 101 -10.49 -19.91 3.12
N ASN A 102 -10.07 -20.83 2.24
CA ASN A 102 -10.44 -20.84 0.82
C ASN A 102 -10.30 -19.43 0.17
N GLY A 103 -9.26 -18.73 0.55
CA GLY A 103 -9.03 -17.35 0.09
C GLY A 103 -7.56 -17.07 -0.18
N VAL A 104 -7.32 -16.07 -1.00
CA VAL A 104 -5.98 -15.56 -1.34
C VAL A 104 -5.88 -14.11 -0.94
N LEU A 105 -4.78 -13.74 -0.29
CA LEU A 105 -4.40 -12.36 0.00
C LEU A 105 -3.24 -11.97 -0.90
N LEU A 106 -3.45 -10.96 -1.74
CA LEU A 106 -2.39 -10.30 -2.49
C LEU A 106 -2.09 -8.94 -1.88
N ARG A 107 -0.82 -8.58 -1.91
CA ARG A 107 -0.33 -7.33 -1.36
C ARG A 107 0.56 -6.63 -2.37
N TYR A 108 0.30 -5.34 -2.58
CA TYR A 108 1.16 -4.47 -3.37
C TYR A 108 1.29 -3.11 -2.67
N ALA A 109 2.47 -2.82 -2.13
CA ALA A 109 2.69 -1.66 -1.28
C ALA A 109 1.65 -1.58 -0.15
N ASP A 110 0.81 -0.55 -0.16
CA ASP A 110 -0.27 -0.26 0.77
C ASP A 110 -1.64 -0.81 0.35
N ASP A 111 -1.74 -1.37 -0.86
CA ASP A 111 -2.96 -1.96 -1.38
C ASP A 111 -3.04 -3.47 -1.10
N LEU A 112 -4.16 -3.92 -0.55
CA LEU A 112 -4.45 -5.32 -0.27
C LEU A 112 -5.64 -5.80 -1.11
N LEU A 113 -5.54 -6.99 -1.67
CA LEU A 113 -6.64 -7.68 -2.35
C LEU A 113 -6.89 -9.03 -1.67
N ILE A 114 -8.11 -9.24 -1.20
CA ILE A 114 -8.60 -10.52 -0.68
C ILE A 114 -9.54 -11.09 -1.73
N SER A 115 -9.38 -12.35 -2.08
CA SER A 115 -10.21 -13.01 -3.06
C SER A 115 -10.64 -14.40 -2.58
N SER A 116 -11.90 -14.78 -2.86
CA SER A 116 -12.47 -16.08 -2.49
C SER A 116 -13.50 -16.53 -3.52
N SER A 117 -13.80 -17.83 -3.55
CA SER A 117 -14.79 -18.39 -4.47
C SER A 117 -16.21 -18.01 -4.05
N LEU A 118 -16.51 -18.03 -2.75
CA LEU A 118 -17.84 -17.74 -2.22
C LEU A 118 -17.89 -16.36 -1.55
N LYS A 119 -19.06 -15.72 -1.63
CA LYS A 119 -19.28 -14.42 -0.99
C LYS A 119 -19.08 -14.46 0.52
N GLN A 120 -19.59 -15.52 1.17
CA GLN A 120 -19.48 -15.66 2.62
C GLN A 120 -18.01 -15.80 3.04
N GLU A 121 -17.22 -16.63 2.36
CA GLU A 121 -15.79 -16.78 2.62
C GLU A 121 -15.04 -15.45 2.43
N CYS A 122 -15.39 -14.68 1.38
CA CYS A 122 -14.82 -13.36 1.17
C CYS A 122 -15.15 -12.39 2.32
N GLN A 123 -16.38 -12.43 2.85
CA GLN A 123 -16.78 -11.62 4.01
C GLN A 123 -16.00 -12.01 5.26
N ASP A 124 -15.93 -13.30 5.57
CA ASP A 124 -15.26 -13.82 6.76
C ASP A 124 -13.76 -13.54 6.71
N ASN A 125 -13.13 -13.77 5.57
CA ASN A 125 -11.73 -13.43 5.32
C ASN A 125 -11.46 -11.93 5.40
N THR A 126 -12.39 -11.09 4.92
CA THR A 126 -12.27 -9.63 5.03
C THR A 126 -12.33 -9.18 6.49
N VAL A 127 -13.28 -9.68 7.28
CA VAL A 127 -13.39 -9.37 8.71
C VAL A 127 -12.13 -9.83 9.46
N LYS A 128 -11.66 -11.04 9.18
CA LYS A 128 -10.45 -11.58 9.77
C LYS A 128 -9.22 -10.73 9.47
N THR A 129 -9.09 -10.30 8.21
CA THR A 129 -7.99 -9.40 7.78
C THR A 129 -8.09 -8.05 8.45
N LEU A 130 -9.26 -7.42 8.50
CA LEU A 130 -9.45 -6.12 9.15
C LEU A 130 -9.13 -6.17 10.64
N ASN A 131 -9.57 -7.21 11.35
CA ASN A 131 -9.25 -7.40 12.77
C ASN A 131 -7.75 -7.59 12.99
N HIS A 132 -7.10 -8.36 12.13
CA HIS A 132 -5.66 -8.59 12.21
C HIS A 132 -4.87 -7.29 11.95
N LEU A 133 -5.24 -6.52 10.91
CA LEU A 133 -4.64 -5.23 10.62
C LEU A 133 -4.83 -4.24 11.78
N ALA A 134 -6.03 -4.19 12.37
CA ALA A 134 -6.31 -3.33 13.53
C ALA A 134 -5.47 -3.73 14.75
N ALA A 135 -5.29 -5.03 15.01
CA ALA A 135 -4.42 -5.53 16.08
C ALA A 135 -2.95 -5.16 15.87
N CYS A 136 -2.51 -5.06 14.61
CA CYS A 136 -1.17 -4.60 14.24
C CYS A 136 -1.04 -3.06 14.16
N GLY A 137 -2.12 -2.30 14.45
CA GLY A 137 -2.11 -0.85 14.44
C GLY A 137 -2.30 -0.18 13.08
N TYR A 138 -2.61 -0.95 12.02
CA TYR A 138 -2.89 -0.40 10.70
C TYR A 138 -4.30 0.17 10.59
N LYS A 139 -4.44 1.22 9.80
CA LYS A 139 -5.72 1.86 9.49
C LYS A 139 -6.09 1.64 8.03
N VAL A 140 -7.37 1.38 7.76
CA VAL A 140 -7.90 1.18 6.41
C VAL A 140 -8.77 2.37 6.02
N LEU A 141 -8.61 2.87 4.79
CA LEU A 141 -9.42 3.93 4.21
C LEU A 141 -10.80 3.39 3.83
N SER A 142 -11.80 3.58 4.69
CA SER A 142 -13.16 3.08 4.46
C SER A 142 -13.80 3.62 3.18
N LYS A 143 -13.48 4.87 2.79
CA LYS A 143 -14.03 5.52 1.59
C LYS A 143 -13.58 4.89 0.28
N LYS A 144 -12.39 4.27 0.26
CA LYS A 144 -11.83 3.60 -0.93
C LYS A 144 -12.03 2.10 -0.90
N ALA A 145 -12.41 1.53 0.25
CA ALA A 145 -12.59 0.10 0.38
C ALA A 145 -13.71 -0.42 -0.54
N GLN A 146 -13.40 -1.46 -1.29
CA GLN A 146 -14.35 -2.19 -2.13
C GLN A 146 -14.55 -3.56 -1.48
N ILE A 147 -15.68 -3.78 -0.80
CA ILE A 147 -15.87 -4.95 0.05
C ILE A 147 -16.79 -5.95 -0.62
N CYS A 148 -16.32 -7.20 -0.77
CA CYS A 148 -17.06 -8.38 -1.24
C CYS A 148 -17.85 -8.10 -2.53
N LYS A 149 -17.16 -7.63 -3.57
CA LYS A 149 -17.72 -7.36 -4.90
C LYS A 149 -17.23 -8.40 -5.91
N GLN A 150 -18.06 -8.67 -6.93
CA GLN A 150 -17.67 -9.51 -8.06
C GLN A 150 -16.80 -8.77 -9.10
N THR A 151 -16.84 -7.45 -9.04
CA THR A 151 -16.03 -6.57 -9.88
C THR A 151 -15.36 -5.54 -9.00
N VAL A 152 -14.03 -5.52 -8.98
CA VAL A 152 -13.22 -4.56 -8.22
C VAL A 152 -12.13 -3.97 -9.09
N GLU A 153 -11.76 -2.74 -8.80
CA GLU A 153 -10.57 -2.13 -9.37
C GLU A 153 -9.39 -2.30 -8.40
N TYR A 154 -8.29 -2.89 -8.89
CA TYR A 154 -7.05 -3.09 -8.13
C TYR A 154 -5.85 -2.82 -9.02
N LEU A 155 -4.96 -1.92 -8.60
CA LEU A 155 -3.78 -1.50 -9.37
C LEU A 155 -4.09 -1.06 -10.82
N ARG A 156 -5.22 -0.39 -11.01
CA ARG A 156 -5.75 0.02 -12.33
C ARG A 156 -6.09 -1.15 -13.27
N PHE A 157 -6.33 -2.32 -12.71
CA PHE A 157 -6.93 -3.44 -13.40
C PHE A 157 -8.34 -3.66 -12.87
N LEU A 158 -9.26 -3.92 -13.77
CA LEU A 158 -10.59 -4.37 -13.43
C LEU A 158 -10.55 -5.90 -13.28
N LEU A 159 -10.79 -6.38 -12.07
CA LEU A 159 -10.88 -7.81 -11.76
C LEU A 159 -12.34 -8.20 -11.71
N GLN A 160 -12.73 -9.17 -12.52
CA GLN A 160 -14.09 -9.67 -12.62
C GLN A 160 -14.08 -11.18 -12.82
N ARG A 161 -14.68 -11.95 -11.89
CA ARG A 161 -14.85 -13.40 -11.97
C ARG A 161 -13.59 -14.14 -12.46
N GLY A 162 -12.48 -13.93 -11.77
CA GLY A 162 -11.21 -14.56 -12.14
C GLY A 162 -10.56 -14.06 -13.43
N THR A 163 -11.18 -13.08 -14.10
CA THR A 163 -10.61 -12.42 -15.28
C THR A 163 -10.06 -11.04 -14.93
N ARG A 164 -9.13 -10.55 -15.71
CA ARG A 164 -8.55 -9.21 -15.57
C ARG A 164 -8.63 -8.44 -16.89
N ALA A 165 -9.06 -7.20 -16.81
CA ALA A 165 -9.03 -6.24 -17.90
C ALA A 165 -8.31 -4.96 -17.44
N LEU A 166 -7.83 -4.17 -18.37
CA LEU A 166 -7.33 -2.82 -18.04
C LEU A 166 -8.54 -1.94 -17.68
N ALA A 167 -8.42 -1.11 -16.64
CA ALA A 167 -9.42 -0.10 -16.35
C ALA A 167 -9.56 0.86 -17.56
N GLU A 168 -10.78 1.32 -17.82
CA GLU A 168 -11.14 2.08 -19.04
C GLU A 168 -10.29 3.33 -19.30
N GLU A 169 -9.76 3.95 -18.27
CA GLU A 169 -8.89 5.12 -18.39
C GLU A 169 -7.58 4.85 -19.14
N ARG A 170 -7.02 3.65 -19.03
CA ARG A 170 -5.74 3.29 -19.64
C ARG A 170 -5.79 3.13 -21.15
N PRO A 171 -6.76 2.40 -21.75
CA PRO A 171 -6.91 2.33 -23.19
C PRO A 171 -7.12 3.70 -23.83
N ASN A 172 -7.93 4.56 -23.18
CA ASN A 172 -8.20 5.92 -23.66
C ASN A 172 -6.96 6.83 -23.60
N ALA A 173 -6.17 6.75 -22.52
CA ALA A 173 -4.92 7.48 -22.39
C ALA A 173 -3.87 7.04 -23.43
N ILE A 174 -3.80 5.74 -23.73
CA ILE A 174 -2.90 5.20 -24.76
C ILE A 174 -3.36 5.63 -26.15
N ALA A 175 -4.67 5.56 -26.42
CA ALA A 175 -5.24 5.95 -27.70
C ALA A 175 -5.12 7.46 -28.00
N SER A 176 -5.14 8.30 -26.93
CA SER A 176 -4.98 9.75 -27.04
C SER A 176 -3.52 10.21 -27.01
N ALA A 177 -2.56 9.32 -26.75
CA ALA A 177 -1.14 9.66 -26.73
C ALA A 177 -0.68 10.09 -28.13
N ALA A 178 -0.12 11.29 -28.23
CA ALA A 178 0.43 11.78 -29.48
C ALA A 178 1.60 10.90 -29.93
N MET A 179 1.60 10.52 -31.22
CA MET A 179 2.73 9.79 -31.80
C MET A 179 4.03 10.58 -31.61
N PRO A 180 5.11 9.96 -31.14
CA PRO A 180 6.40 10.65 -31.00
C PRO A 180 6.89 11.13 -32.37
N ARG A 181 7.19 12.45 -32.46
CA ARG A 181 7.63 13.08 -33.70
C ARG A 181 9.12 12.88 -33.99
N THR A 182 9.89 12.37 -33.04
CA THR A 182 11.34 12.13 -33.21
C THR A 182 11.74 10.81 -32.55
N ARG A 183 12.66 10.07 -33.18
CA ARG A 183 13.40 8.99 -32.52
C ARG A 183 14.50 9.65 -31.69
N LYS A 184 14.50 9.46 -30.38
CA LYS A 184 15.71 9.62 -29.55
C LYS A 184 16.29 8.28 -29.29
#